data_995fc40371cc6f1566878bebc33929da
#
_entry.id   995fc40371cc6f1566878bebc33929da
#
_cell.length_a   1.000
_cell.length_b   1.000
_cell.length_c   1.000
_cell.angle_alpha   90.00
_cell.angle_beta   90.00
_cell.angle_gamma   90.00
#
_symmetry.space_group_name_H-M   'P 1'
#
loop_
_entity.id
_entity.type
_entity.pdbx_description
1 polymer ?
#
loop_
_entity_poly.entity_id
_entity_poly.type
_entity_poly.pdbx_seq_one_letter_code
_entity_poly.pdbx_strand_id
1 'polypeptide(L)'
;VVWPSGYLKAVSDELSREPADAFGGPDKAHSSFTDTQKAISYSMTSFFTTGGIRGGKKKMDKFYPRSFNMGIRKEVYLKLEGFSAMRFGEDIDFSIRIFKAGCKCRLFPEAWVWHKRRTDFRKFWRQVYNSGIARINLYKKYPESLKLVHLLPMVFTLGVIGTCLLLFFAVLPYLLGTEHIFPILGQAITLLGLIGLACIVIYSIALCIDSTRENKSLKIGLLSIRAAFTQLLGYGCGFLSAWWKRCVLGKSEFSAYNKTFYK
;
A
#
# COMPACT_ATOMS: atom_id res chain seq x y z
N VAL A 1 -10.41 12.69 9.64
CA VAL A 1 -11.02 11.53 10.34
C VAL A 1 -12.26 12.05 11.05
N VAL A 2 -13.37 11.29 10.97
CA VAL A 2 -14.60 11.57 11.70
C VAL A 2 -15.00 10.28 12.42
N TRP A 3 -15.37 10.41 13.69
CA TRP A 3 -15.87 9.30 14.50
C TRP A 3 -17.38 9.16 14.32
N PRO A 4 -17.91 7.94 14.18
CA PRO A 4 -19.34 7.71 14.23
C PRO A 4 -19.88 7.89 15.66
N SER A 5 -21.17 8.11 15.78
CA SER A 5 -21.86 8.01 17.06
C SER A 5 -21.63 6.59 17.63
N GLY A 6 -21.29 6.51 18.91
CA GLY A 6 -21.01 5.22 19.56
C GLY A 6 -19.55 4.73 19.48
N TYR A 7 -18.62 5.46 18.83
CA TYR A 7 -17.20 5.08 18.79
C TYR A 7 -16.61 4.85 20.18
N LEU A 8 -16.78 5.79 21.11
CA LEU A 8 -16.27 5.67 22.47
C LEU A 8 -16.91 4.52 23.24
N LYS A 9 -18.21 4.27 23.00
CA LYS A 9 -18.89 3.11 23.59
C LYS A 9 -18.28 1.82 23.08
N ALA A 10 -18.07 1.67 21.78
CA ALA A 10 -17.44 0.50 21.19
C ALA A 10 -16.03 0.26 21.77
N VAL A 11 -15.24 1.32 21.98
CA VAL A 11 -13.92 1.24 22.63
C VAL A 11 -14.05 0.76 24.07
N SER A 12 -15.00 1.33 24.83
CA SER A 12 -15.23 0.94 26.24
C SER A 12 -15.67 -0.51 26.38
N ASP A 13 -16.61 -0.94 25.54
CA ASP A 13 -17.14 -2.31 25.53
C ASP A 13 -16.03 -3.32 25.21
N GLU A 14 -15.18 -3.04 24.20
CA GLU A 14 -14.05 -3.89 23.83
C GLU A 14 -12.97 -3.97 24.91
N LEU A 15 -12.67 -2.85 25.58
CA LEU A 15 -11.70 -2.83 26.69
C LEU A 15 -12.23 -3.55 27.91
N SER A 16 -13.55 -3.49 28.18
CA SER A 16 -14.19 -4.21 29.28
C SER A 16 -14.22 -5.71 29.03
N ARG A 17 -14.40 -6.13 27.77
CA ARG A 17 -14.40 -7.54 27.38
C ARG A 17 -13.01 -8.17 27.50
N GLU A 18 -11.97 -7.47 27.04
CA GLU A 18 -10.59 -7.91 27.12
C GLU A 18 -9.64 -6.72 27.13
N PRO A 19 -8.82 -6.56 28.19
CA PRO A 19 -7.88 -5.46 28.28
C PRO A 19 -6.86 -5.44 27.12
N ALA A 20 -6.50 -4.25 26.68
CA ALA A 20 -5.45 -4.00 25.70
C ALA A 20 -4.59 -2.81 26.12
N ASP A 21 -3.30 -2.85 25.77
CA ASP A 21 -2.37 -1.74 26.00
C ASP A 21 -2.41 -0.72 24.85
N ALA A 22 -2.70 -1.23 23.65
CA ALA A 22 -2.96 -0.43 22.47
C ALA A 22 -4.07 -1.07 21.62
N PHE A 23 -4.78 -0.26 20.86
CA PHE A 23 -5.80 -0.73 19.93
C PHE A 23 -5.85 0.14 18.69
N GLY A 24 -6.52 -0.35 17.67
CA GLY A 24 -6.96 0.41 16.53
C GLY A 24 -8.20 -0.22 15.91
N GLY A 25 -8.85 0.49 15.03
CA GLY A 25 -10.04 0.04 14.35
C GLY A 25 -9.96 0.23 12.83
N PRO A 26 -10.95 -0.34 12.09
CA PRO A 26 -11.03 -0.19 10.65
C PRO A 26 -11.29 1.26 10.24
N ASP A 27 -11.00 1.57 8.99
CA ASP A 27 -11.46 2.80 8.35
C ASP A 27 -12.48 2.50 7.25
N LYS A 28 -13.48 3.37 7.12
CA LYS A 28 -14.54 3.25 6.13
C LYS A 28 -14.56 4.45 5.20
N ALA A 29 -15.00 4.22 3.97
CA ALA A 29 -15.32 5.28 3.03
C ALA A 29 -16.65 5.94 3.43
N HIS A 30 -16.71 7.27 3.37
CA HIS A 30 -17.95 8.01 3.57
C HIS A 30 -18.77 8.07 2.28
N SER A 31 -20.09 8.14 2.37
CA SER A 31 -21.00 8.22 1.21
C SER A 31 -20.72 9.41 0.30
N SER A 32 -20.27 10.54 0.88
CA SER A 32 -19.90 11.77 0.16
C SER A 32 -18.57 11.71 -0.60
N PHE A 33 -17.88 10.56 -0.62
CA PHE A 33 -16.64 10.44 -1.38
C PHE A 33 -16.89 10.58 -2.88
N THR A 34 -16.01 11.32 -3.55
CA THR A 34 -16.00 11.40 -5.02
C THR A 34 -15.68 10.03 -5.63
N ASP A 35 -16.01 9.82 -6.90
CA ASP A 35 -15.70 8.58 -7.62
C ASP A 35 -14.21 8.22 -7.56
N THR A 36 -13.33 9.24 -7.66
CA THR A 36 -11.87 9.06 -7.48
C THR A 36 -11.53 8.57 -6.08
N GLN A 37 -12.14 9.12 -5.04
CA GLN A 37 -11.88 8.70 -3.67
C GLN A 37 -12.41 7.28 -3.39
N LYS A 38 -13.55 6.90 -4.00
CA LYS A 38 -14.10 5.54 -3.92
C LYS A 38 -13.17 4.55 -4.62
N ALA A 39 -12.67 4.89 -5.81
CA ALA A 39 -11.70 4.07 -6.53
C ALA A 39 -10.39 3.90 -5.77
N ILE A 40 -9.86 4.97 -5.15
CA ILE A 40 -8.69 4.90 -4.28
C ILE A 40 -8.98 4.05 -3.04
N SER A 41 -10.16 4.19 -2.43
CA SER A 41 -10.55 3.37 -1.28
C SER A 41 -10.58 1.89 -1.66
N TYR A 42 -11.22 1.55 -2.78
CA TYR A 42 -11.22 0.20 -3.32
C TYR A 42 -9.81 -0.35 -3.49
N SER A 43 -8.90 0.38 -4.18
CA SER A 43 -7.53 -0.09 -4.37
C SER A 43 -6.77 -0.31 -3.06
N MET A 44 -7.10 0.42 -1.99
CA MET A 44 -6.45 0.28 -0.68
C MET A 44 -6.99 -0.88 0.15
N THR A 45 -8.15 -1.44 -0.17
CA THR A 45 -8.83 -2.48 0.62
C THR A 45 -9.05 -3.78 -0.16
N SER A 46 -9.04 -3.75 -1.50
CA SER A 46 -9.28 -4.90 -2.35
C SER A 46 -8.25 -6.01 -2.14
N PHE A 47 -8.72 -7.24 -2.25
CA PHE A 47 -7.87 -8.44 -2.29
C PHE A 47 -6.85 -8.38 -3.44
N PHE A 48 -7.27 -7.91 -4.61
CA PHE A 48 -6.44 -7.86 -5.81
C PHE A 48 -5.22 -6.92 -5.70
N THR A 49 -5.24 -5.98 -4.76
CA THR A 49 -4.15 -4.99 -4.58
C THR A 49 -3.40 -5.15 -3.27
N THR A 50 -4.08 -5.60 -2.20
CA THR A 50 -3.51 -5.69 -0.86
C THR A 50 -3.47 -7.11 -0.30
N GLY A 51 -3.93 -8.11 -1.07
CA GLY A 51 -4.04 -9.50 -0.61
C GLY A 51 -4.99 -9.66 0.58
N GLY A 52 -5.95 -8.74 0.76
CA GLY A 52 -6.92 -8.79 1.87
C GLY A 52 -6.35 -8.33 3.22
N ILE A 53 -5.10 -7.87 3.29
CA ILE A 53 -4.45 -7.44 4.55
C ILE A 53 -5.17 -6.25 5.20
N ARG A 54 -5.84 -5.40 4.41
CA ARG A 54 -6.53 -4.19 4.90
C ARG A 54 -8.04 -4.33 5.03
N GLY A 55 -8.63 -5.42 4.63
CA GLY A 55 -10.09 -5.59 4.63
C GLY A 55 -10.73 -6.01 5.95
N GLY A 56 -9.98 -6.14 7.04
CA GLY A 56 -10.51 -6.38 8.40
C GLY A 56 -11.18 -7.76 8.63
N LYS A 57 -11.18 -8.66 7.64
CA LYS A 57 -11.90 -9.96 7.73
C LYS A 57 -11.06 -11.14 8.22
N LYS A 58 -9.76 -11.01 8.36
CA LYS A 58 -8.90 -12.08 8.92
C LYS A 58 -8.33 -11.65 10.27
N LYS A 59 -8.48 -12.52 11.29
CA LYS A 59 -7.69 -12.45 12.52
C LYS A 59 -6.22 -12.51 12.12
N MET A 60 -5.50 -11.42 12.31
CA MET A 60 -4.05 -11.39 12.16
C MET A 60 -3.45 -11.61 13.55
N ASP A 61 -2.44 -12.47 13.65
CA ASP A 61 -1.72 -12.72 14.92
C ASP A 61 -1.14 -11.43 15.53
N LYS A 62 -0.83 -10.45 14.65
CA LYS A 62 -0.36 -9.12 15.06
C LYS A 62 -1.09 -8.06 14.26
N PHE A 63 -1.82 -7.20 14.94
CA PHE A 63 -2.50 -6.06 14.33
C PHE A 63 -1.65 -4.81 14.52
N TYR A 64 -1.38 -4.10 13.42
CA TYR A 64 -0.63 -2.84 13.40
C TYR A 64 -1.61 -1.67 13.25
N PRO A 65 -2.02 -1.01 14.34
CA PRO A 65 -2.93 0.12 14.27
C PRO A 65 -2.33 1.27 13.48
N ARG A 66 -3.20 2.04 12.85
CA ARG A 66 -2.82 3.22 12.07
C ARG A 66 -3.00 4.47 12.91
N SER A 67 -2.08 5.42 12.78
CA SER A 67 -2.06 6.67 13.55
C SER A 67 -3.39 7.45 13.50
N PHE A 68 -4.16 7.31 12.43
CA PHE A 68 -5.47 7.97 12.31
C PHE A 68 -6.59 7.33 13.16
N ASN A 69 -6.41 6.08 13.64
CA ASN A 69 -7.33 5.35 14.50
C ASN A 69 -6.54 4.42 15.42
N MET A 70 -5.81 5.00 16.36
CA MET A 70 -4.99 4.31 17.34
C MET A 70 -5.28 4.85 18.74
N GLY A 71 -5.54 3.96 19.69
CA GLY A 71 -5.53 4.28 21.10
C GLY A 71 -4.42 3.53 21.81
N ILE A 72 -3.85 4.13 22.84
CA ILE A 72 -2.76 3.55 23.63
C ILE A 72 -2.86 4.01 25.08
N ARG A 73 -2.50 3.15 26.03
CA ARG A 73 -2.35 3.54 27.42
C ARG A 73 -1.25 4.57 27.60
N LYS A 74 -1.51 5.60 28.40
CA LYS A 74 -0.57 6.71 28.63
C LYS A 74 0.79 6.19 29.12
N GLU A 75 0.79 5.24 30.04
CA GLU A 75 2.00 4.66 30.63
C GLU A 75 2.86 3.98 29.55
N VAL A 76 2.22 3.23 28.64
CA VAL A 76 2.92 2.56 27.53
C VAL A 76 3.47 3.59 26.54
N TYR A 77 2.68 4.63 26.23
CA TYR A 77 3.14 5.71 25.34
C TYR A 77 4.37 6.41 25.90
N LEU A 78 4.37 6.77 27.17
CA LEU A 78 5.48 7.43 27.85
C LEU A 78 6.71 6.52 27.95
N LYS A 79 6.51 5.25 28.35
CA LYS A 79 7.57 4.23 28.45
C LYS A 79 8.29 4.01 27.13
N LEU A 80 7.54 4.08 26.01
CA LEU A 80 8.08 3.89 24.67
C LEU A 80 8.49 5.20 23.97
N GLU A 81 8.47 6.33 24.67
CA GLU A 81 8.85 7.65 24.14
C GLU A 81 8.05 8.08 22.88
N GLY A 82 6.80 7.62 22.77
CA GLY A 82 5.87 7.98 21.70
C GLY A 82 6.33 7.58 20.29
N PHE A 83 5.91 8.35 19.29
CA PHE A 83 6.28 8.14 17.89
C PHE A 83 7.71 8.55 17.63
N SER A 84 8.44 7.76 16.84
CA SER A 84 9.78 8.11 16.36
C SER A 84 9.73 9.25 15.34
N ALA A 85 10.88 9.87 15.07
CA ALA A 85 11.02 10.95 14.08
C ALA A 85 10.83 10.49 12.62
N MET A 86 10.44 9.24 12.38
CA MET A 86 10.08 8.73 11.05
C MET A 86 8.85 9.44 10.52
N ARG A 87 8.93 10.01 9.33
CA ARG A 87 7.80 10.72 8.72
C ARG A 87 6.73 9.80 8.13
N PHE A 88 7.12 8.63 7.63
CA PHE A 88 6.23 7.61 7.06
C PHE A 88 6.56 6.28 7.70
N GLY A 89 5.52 5.55 8.14
CA GLY A 89 5.66 4.27 8.82
C GLY A 89 5.96 4.42 10.32
N GLU A 90 5.80 5.63 10.88
CA GLU A 90 5.89 5.93 12.30
C GLU A 90 4.91 5.10 13.13
N ASP A 91 3.72 4.84 12.58
CA ASP A 91 2.70 3.98 13.19
C ASP A 91 3.12 2.51 13.23
N ILE A 92 3.78 2.03 12.17
CA ILE A 92 4.32 0.66 12.11
C ILE A 92 5.52 0.53 13.04
N ASP A 93 6.45 1.49 13.03
CA ASP A 93 7.59 1.54 13.95
C ASP A 93 7.11 1.49 15.41
N PHE A 94 6.15 2.34 15.75
CA PHE A 94 5.60 2.38 17.09
C PHE A 94 4.91 1.07 17.48
N SER A 95 4.14 0.47 16.57
CA SER A 95 3.53 -0.83 16.79
C SER A 95 4.57 -1.94 17.01
N ILE A 96 5.68 -1.93 16.27
CA ILE A 96 6.78 -2.89 16.48
C ILE A 96 7.36 -2.73 17.88
N ARG A 97 7.56 -1.49 18.35
CA ARG A 97 8.06 -1.23 19.72
C ARG A 97 7.06 -1.67 20.80
N ILE A 98 5.76 -1.47 20.58
CA ILE A 98 4.69 -1.99 21.45
C ILE A 98 4.80 -3.51 21.57
N PHE A 99 4.93 -4.23 20.45
CA PHE A 99 5.07 -5.70 20.49
C PHE A 99 6.38 -6.16 21.12
N LYS A 100 7.50 -5.47 20.86
CA LYS A 100 8.79 -5.81 21.48
C LYS A 100 8.79 -5.59 22.99
N ALA A 101 7.97 -4.67 23.49
CA ALA A 101 7.78 -4.43 24.92
C ALA A 101 6.83 -5.44 25.58
N GLY A 102 6.33 -6.45 24.85
CA GLY A 102 5.40 -7.44 25.38
C GLY A 102 3.96 -6.93 25.59
N CYS A 103 3.66 -5.72 25.08
CA CYS A 103 2.35 -5.10 25.26
C CYS A 103 1.31 -5.69 24.30
N LYS A 104 0.05 -5.79 24.74
CA LYS A 104 -1.07 -6.31 23.95
C LYS A 104 -1.63 -5.23 23.03
N CYS A 105 -1.61 -5.49 21.72
CA CYS A 105 -2.26 -4.63 20.73
C CYS A 105 -3.41 -5.39 20.05
N ARG A 106 -4.62 -4.79 20.04
CA ARG A 106 -5.83 -5.43 19.54
C ARG A 106 -6.50 -4.64 18.43
N LEU A 107 -7.14 -5.35 17.51
CA LEU A 107 -8.12 -4.80 16.58
C LEU A 107 -9.48 -4.70 17.27
N PHE A 108 -10.09 -3.52 17.27
CA PHE A 108 -11.46 -3.27 17.69
C PHE A 108 -12.34 -3.06 16.47
N PRO A 109 -13.04 -4.10 15.99
CA PRO A 109 -13.78 -4.03 14.71
C PRO A 109 -14.88 -2.96 14.72
N GLU A 110 -15.53 -2.76 15.85
CA GLU A 110 -16.64 -1.79 16.00
C GLU A 110 -16.16 -0.35 16.24
N ALA A 111 -14.89 -0.16 16.63
CA ALA A 111 -14.29 1.16 16.77
C ALA A 111 -13.74 1.67 15.41
N TRP A 112 -14.60 1.74 14.41
CA TRP A 112 -14.23 2.19 13.08
C TRP A 112 -14.36 3.71 12.94
N VAL A 113 -13.67 4.28 11.92
CA VAL A 113 -13.71 5.72 11.64
C VAL A 113 -13.93 5.98 10.15
N TRP A 114 -14.52 7.12 9.81
CA TRP A 114 -14.46 7.63 8.45
C TRP A 114 -13.13 8.32 8.20
N HIS A 115 -12.36 7.78 7.26
CA HIS A 115 -11.05 8.33 6.91
C HIS A 115 -11.04 8.83 5.47
N LYS A 116 -10.92 10.15 5.30
CA LYS A 116 -10.92 10.79 3.99
C LYS A 116 -9.72 10.34 3.15
N ARG A 117 -10.00 9.75 2.00
CA ARG A 117 -8.98 9.35 1.03
C ARG A 117 -8.40 10.56 0.29
N ARG A 118 -7.26 10.39 -0.36
CA ARG A 118 -6.69 11.41 -1.25
C ARG A 118 -7.69 11.77 -2.34
N THR A 119 -7.72 13.04 -2.72
CA THR A 119 -8.72 13.59 -3.64
C THR A 119 -8.35 13.40 -5.11
N ASP A 120 -7.09 13.13 -5.39
CA ASP A 120 -6.56 12.94 -6.74
C ASP A 120 -5.45 11.89 -6.78
N PHE A 121 -5.17 11.38 -7.99
CA PHE A 121 -4.18 10.33 -8.21
C PHE A 121 -2.74 10.80 -8.00
N ARG A 122 -2.41 12.08 -8.19
CA ARG A 122 -1.07 12.64 -7.96
C ARG A 122 -0.72 12.61 -6.47
N LYS A 123 -1.66 13.03 -5.61
CA LYS A 123 -1.50 12.95 -4.16
C LYS A 123 -1.47 11.51 -3.68
N PHE A 124 -2.26 10.64 -4.33
CA PHE A 124 -2.26 9.22 -4.01
C PHE A 124 -0.94 8.54 -4.39
N TRP A 125 -0.41 8.81 -5.60
CA TRP A 125 0.91 8.34 -6.02
C TRP A 125 1.99 8.71 -5.00
N ARG A 126 2.04 9.99 -4.59
CA ARG A 126 3.01 10.46 -3.61
C ARG A 126 2.88 9.72 -2.27
N GLN A 127 1.65 9.44 -1.83
CA GLN A 127 1.39 8.67 -0.61
C GLN A 127 1.95 7.26 -0.71
N VAL A 128 1.63 6.52 -1.78
CA VAL A 128 2.05 5.12 -1.92
C VAL A 128 3.54 4.98 -2.24
N TYR A 129 4.12 5.92 -2.98
CA TYR A 129 5.56 6.01 -3.21
C TYR A 129 6.33 6.13 -1.89
N ASN A 130 5.88 7.02 -1.01
CA ASN A 130 6.47 7.19 0.31
C ASN A 130 6.26 5.95 1.21
N SER A 131 5.15 5.23 1.04
CA SER A 131 4.94 3.96 1.74
C SER A 131 5.94 2.89 1.30
N GLY A 132 6.32 2.87 0.02
CA GLY A 132 7.40 2.00 -0.49
C GLY A 132 8.76 2.34 0.13
N ILE A 133 9.10 3.64 0.19
CA ILE A 133 10.34 4.12 0.86
C ILE A 133 10.33 3.72 2.34
N ALA A 134 9.24 3.98 3.04
CA ALA A 134 9.10 3.66 4.46
C ALA A 134 9.31 2.18 4.75
N ARG A 135 8.93 1.29 3.83
CA ARG A 135 9.13 -0.15 3.99
C ARG A 135 10.62 -0.51 4.06
N ILE A 136 11.45 0.09 3.24
CA ILE A 136 12.91 -0.11 3.27
C ILE A 136 13.52 0.51 4.52
N ASN A 137 13.04 1.68 4.96
CA ASN A 137 13.50 2.29 6.20
C ASN A 137 13.18 1.39 7.41
N LEU A 138 11.98 0.84 7.46
CA LEU A 138 11.59 -0.13 8.49
C LEU A 138 12.41 -1.43 8.41
N TYR A 139 12.68 -1.94 7.20
CA TYR A 139 13.52 -3.11 7.00
C TYR A 139 14.96 -2.88 7.53
N LYS A 140 15.54 -1.73 7.26
CA LYS A 140 16.89 -1.39 7.77
C LYS A 140 16.93 -1.29 9.30
N LYS A 141 15.83 -0.88 9.93
CA LYS A 141 15.70 -0.78 11.39
C LYS A 141 15.27 -2.11 12.04
N TYR A 142 14.40 -2.85 11.35
CA TYR A 142 13.82 -4.11 11.80
C TYR A 142 13.77 -5.10 10.62
N PRO A 143 14.86 -5.85 10.36
CA PRO A 143 14.93 -6.77 9.21
C PRO A 143 13.76 -7.76 9.15
N GLU A 144 13.32 -8.25 10.30
CA GLU A 144 12.19 -9.17 10.46
C GLU A 144 10.83 -8.58 10.07
N SER A 145 10.75 -7.26 9.90
CA SER A 145 9.50 -6.58 9.50
C SER A 145 9.16 -6.74 8.02
N LEU A 146 10.12 -7.11 7.19
CA LEU A 146 9.92 -7.31 5.75
C LEU A 146 9.34 -8.70 5.49
N LYS A 147 8.14 -8.75 4.90
CA LYS A 147 7.46 -9.99 4.51
C LYS A 147 7.36 -10.07 2.99
N LEU A 148 7.25 -11.29 2.43
CA LEU A 148 7.14 -11.52 0.97
C LEU A 148 6.02 -10.68 0.33
N VAL A 149 4.89 -10.52 1.01
CA VAL A 149 3.76 -9.69 0.53
C VAL A 149 4.16 -8.23 0.27
N HIS A 150 5.15 -7.71 0.95
CA HIS A 150 5.65 -6.35 0.73
C HIS A 150 6.49 -6.21 -0.56
N LEU A 151 6.94 -7.32 -1.13
CA LEU A 151 7.67 -7.36 -2.40
C LEU A 151 6.73 -7.39 -3.61
N LEU A 152 5.48 -7.82 -3.45
CA LEU A 152 4.54 -7.99 -4.57
C LEU A 152 4.37 -6.72 -5.43
N PRO A 153 4.22 -5.50 -4.86
CA PRO A 153 4.14 -4.31 -5.71
C PRO A 153 5.44 -4.01 -6.47
N MET A 154 6.60 -4.37 -5.91
CA MET A 154 7.88 -4.26 -6.61
C MET A 154 7.93 -5.23 -7.79
N VAL A 155 7.58 -6.50 -7.57
CA VAL A 155 7.53 -7.53 -8.62
C VAL A 155 6.56 -7.12 -9.73
N PHE A 156 5.37 -6.63 -9.35
CA PHE A 156 4.41 -6.08 -10.31
C PHE A 156 5.01 -4.95 -11.14
N THR A 157 5.70 -4.01 -10.49
CA THR A 157 6.35 -2.89 -11.18
C THR A 157 7.39 -3.35 -12.17
N LEU A 158 8.26 -4.29 -11.77
CA LEU A 158 9.27 -4.87 -12.67
C LEU A 158 8.63 -5.67 -13.81
N GLY A 159 7.54 -6.39 -13.54
CA GLY A 159 6.76 -7.10 -14.57
C GLY A 159 6.18 -6.14 -15.62
N VAL A 160 5.58 -5.02 -15.18
CA VAL A 160 5.05 -4.01 -16.11
C VAL A 160 6.17 -3.37 -16.92
N ILE A 161 7.29 -2.98 -16.30
CA ILE A 161 8.46 -2.42 -16.99
C ILE A 161 9.03 -3.44 -17.99
N GLY A 162 9.20 -4.70 -17.56
CA GLY A 162 9.69 -5.77 -18.40
C GLY A 162 8.78 -6.01 -19.62
N THR A 163 7.46 -6.03 -19.44
CA THR A 163 6.49 -6.15 -20.53
C THR A 163 6.63 -4.99 -21.53
N CYS A 164 6.73 -3.74 -21.04
CA CYS A 164 6.92 -2.58 -21.91
C CYS A 164 8.24 -2.66 -22.69
N LEU A 165 9.33 -3.10 -22.06
CA LEU A 165 10.62 -3.28 -22.71
C LEU A 165 10.58 -4.41 -23.77
N LEU A 166 9.96 -5.56 -23.44
CA LEU A 166 9.81 -6.66 -24.40
C LEU A 166 9.01 -6.21 -25.63
N LEU A 167 7.90 -5.51 -25.45
CA LEU A 167 7.11 -4.98 -26.57
C LEU A 167 7.87 -3.92 -27.35
N PHE A 168 8.65 -3.07 -26.70
CA PHE A 168 9.51 -2.10 -27.36
C PHE A 168 10.56 -2.79 -28.25
N PHE A 169 11.27 -3.78 -27.70
CA PHE A 169 12.26 -4.54 -28.45
C PHE A 169 11.64 -5.47 -29.51
N ALA A 170 10.38 -5.86 -29.35
CA ALA A 170 9.65 -6.59 -30.39
C ALA A 170 9.38 -5.72 -31.63
N VAL A 171 9.07 -4.43 -31.43
CA VAL A 171 8.73 -3.50 -32.52
C VAL A 171 9.99 -2.87 -33.15
N LEU A 172 11.03 -2.63 -32.36
CA LEU A 172 12.24 -1.90 -32.81
C LEU A 172 12.91 -2.51 -34.06
N PRO A 173 13.11 -3.83 -34.21
CA PRO A 173 13.71 -4.44 -35.41
C PRO A 173 12.90 -4.12 -36.70
N TYR A 174 11.57 -4.14 -36.61
CA TYR A 174 10.72 -3.80 -37.79
C TYR A 174 10.88 -2.34 -38.18
N LEU A 175 11.06 -1.43 -37.21
CA LEU A 175 11.30 -0.01 -37.50
C LEU A 175 12.68 0.24 -38.14
N LEU A 176 13.65 -0.63 -37.83
CA LEU A 176 15.01 -0.52 -38.32
C LEU A 176 15.29 -1.39 -39.58
N GLY A 177 14.32 -2.18 -40.07
CA GLY A 177 14.49 -3.12 -41.18
C GLY A 177 15.48 -4.25 -40.89
N THR A 178 15.63 -4.63 -39.61
CA THR A 178 16.60 -5.64 -39.13
C THR A 178 15.93 -6.90 -38.59
N GLU A 179 14.64 -7.07 -38.79
CA GLU A 179 13.84 -8.19 -38.28
C GLU A 179 14.31 -9.56 -38.73
N HIS A 180 15.03 -9.62 -39.89
CA HIS A 180 15.57 -10.87 -40.45
C HIS A 180 16.88 -11.32 -39.80
N ILE A 181 17.56 -10.47 -39.02
CA ILE A 181 18.88 -10.81 -38.41
C ILE A 181 18.75 -11.88 -37.34
N PHE A 182 17.73 -11.77 -36.47
CA PHE A 182 17.49 -12.73 -35.39
C PHE A 182 16.00 -13.12 -35.27
N PRO A 183 15.44 -13.82 -36.28
CA PRO A 183 13.99 -14.03 -36.35
C PRO A 183 13.43 -14.85 -35.16
N ILE A 184 14.11 -15.89 -34.71
CA ILE A 184 13.67 -16.74 -33.59
C ILE A 184 13.65 -15.94 -32.28
N LEU A 185 14.71 -15.17 -32.01
CA LEU A 185 14.79 -14.33 -30.82
C LEU A 185 13.71 -13.23 -30.84
N GLY A 186 13.47 -12.59 -32.01
CA GLY A 186 12.41 -11.60 -32.19
C GLY A 186 11.02 -12.18 -31.92
N GLN A 187 10.74 -13.38 -32.44
CA GLN A 187 9.47 -14.08 -32.15
C GLN A 187 9.30 -14.40 -30.67
N ALA A 188 10.34 -14.89 -30.00
CA ALA A 188 10.30 -15.20 -28.56
C ALA A 188 10.05 -13.93 -27.71
N ILE A 189 10.74 -12.82 -28.03
CA ILE A 189 10.56 -11.52 -27.35
C ILE A 189 9.10 -11.03 -27.54
N THR A 190 8.60 -11.12 -28.77
CA THR A 190 7.21 -10.72 -29.09
C THR A 190 6.21 -11.56 -28.30
N LEU A 191 6.36 -12.87 -28.31
CA LEU A 191 5.47 -13.77 -27.59
C LEU A 191 5.45 -13.47 -26.08
N LEU A 192 6.62 -13.32 -25.45
CA LEU A 192 6.72 -12.97 -24.03
C LEU A 192 6.10 -11.61 -23.72
N GLY A 193 6.32 -10.61 -24.58
CA GLY A 193 5.69 -9.29 -24.46
C GLY A 193 4.17 -9.36 -24.56
N LEU A 194 3.62 -10.15 -25.49
CA LEU A 194 2.17 -10.34 -25.64
C LEU A 194 1.56 -11.09 -24.45
N ILE A 195 2.25 -12.09 -23.90
CA ILE A 195 1.82 -12.80 -22.68
C ILE A 195 1.76 -11.80 -21.49
N GLY A 196 2.81 -10.98 -21.33
CA GLY A 196 2.82 -9.96 -20.28
C GLY A 196 1.67 -8.95 -20.44
N LEU A 197 1.40 -8.50 -21.66
CA LEU A 197 0.27 -7.62 -21.98
C LEU A 197 -1.07 -8.28 -21.67
N ALA A 198 -1.24 -9.54 -22.07
CA ALA A 198 -2.46 -10.30 -21.75
C ALA A 198 -2.70 -10.41 -20.25
N CYS A 199 -1.67 -10.69 -19.45
CA CYS A 199 -1.77 -10.70 -17.99
C CYS A 199 -2.21 -9.33 -17.42
N ILE A 200 -1.65 -8.23 -17.93
CA ILE A 200 -2.03 -6.87 -17.51
C ILE A 200 -3.49 -6.57 -17.86
N VAL A 201 -3.95 -6.97 -19.06
CA VAL A 201 -5.33 -6.76 -19.51
C VAL A 201 -6.29 -7.59 -18.66
N ILE A 202 -6.03 -8.87 -18.46
CA ILE A 202 -6.85 -9.78 -17.64
C ILE A 202 -6.97 -9.23 -16.20
N TYR A 203 -5.85 -8.81 -15.61
CA TYR A 203 -5.85 -8.19 -14.28
C TYR A 203 -6.67 -6.91 -14.23
N SER A 204 -6.56 -6.05 -15.26
CA SER A 204 -7.34 -4.81 -15.36
C SER A 204 -8.85 -5.08 -15.47
N ILE A 205 -9.24 -6.10 -16.25
CA ILE A 205 -10.64 -6.52 -16.37
C ILE A 205 -11.16 -7.06 -15.04
N ALA A 206 -10.39 -7.90 -14.35
CA ALA A 206 -10.76 -8.43 -13.04
C ALA A 206 -10.98 -7.32 -12.01
N LEU A 207 -10.08 -6.34 -11.94
CA LEU A 207 -10.23 -5.15 -11.09
C LEU A 207 -11.49 -4.34 -11.43
N CYS A 208 -11.74 -4.12 -12.72
CA CYS A 208 -12.91 -3.37 -13.18
C CYS A 208 -14.21 -4.07 -12.77
N ILE A 209 -14.32 -5.37 -13.01
CA ILE A 209 -15.51 -6.15 -12.69
C ILE A 209 -15.75 -6.14 -11.17
N ASP A 210 -14.73 -6.46 -10.37
CA ASP A 210 -14.83 -6.53 -8.92
C ASP A 210 -15.23 -5.18 -8.32
N SER A 211 -14.54 -4.10 -8.71
CA SER A 211 -14.86 -2.75 -8.23
C SER A 211 -16.23 -2.26 -8.72
N THR A 212 -16.65 -2.62 -9.94
CA THR A 212 -17.99 -2.27 -10.45
C THR A 212 -19.07 -2.94 -9.62
N ARG A 213 -18.87 -4.22 -9.24
CA ARG A 213 -19.79 -4.96 -8.38
C ARG A 213 -19.89 -4.35 -6.98
N GLU A 214 -18.73 -4.03 -6.37
CA GLU A 214 -18.68 -3.44 -5.03
C GLU A 214 -19.30 -2.05 -4.97
N ASN A 215 -18.99 -1.18 -5.95
CA ASN A 215 -19.43 0.22 -5.97
C ASN A 215 -20.71 0.46 -6.78
N LYS A 216 -21.26 -0.55 -7.44
CA LYS A 216 -22.44 -0.48 -8.34
C LYS A 216 -22.28 0.61 -9.42
N SER A 217 -21.07 0.80 -9.94
CA SER A 217 -20.74 1.86 -10.90
C SER A 217 -19.57 1.45 -11.80
N LEU A 218 -19.81 1.32 -13.10
CA LEU A 218 -18.79 1.04 -14.10
C LEU A 218 -17.71 2.16 -14.13
N LYS A 219 -18.13 3.42 -13.95
CA LYS A 219 -17.22 4.56 -13.89
C LYS A 219 -16.20 4.41 -12.77
N ILE A 220 -16.65 3.97 -11.58
CA ILE A 220 -15.74 3.70 -10.45
C ILE A 220 -14.89 2.48 -10.75
N GLY A 221 -15.44 1.44 -11.39
CA GLY A 221 -14.68 0.28 -11.85
C GLY A 221 -13.48 0.65 -12.74
N LEU A 222 -13.72 1.48 -13.75
CA LEU A 222 -12.66 1.97 -14.65
C LEU A 222 -11.62 2.84 -13.91
N LEU A 223 -12.08 3.75 -13.02
CA LEU A 223 -11.18 4.55 -12.19
C LEU A 223 -10.35 3.68 -11.23
N SER A 224 -10.88 2.53 -10.81
CA SER A 224 -10.19 1.61 -9.90
C SER A 224 -9.01 0.90 -10.56
N ILE A 225 -9.05 0.68 -11.88
CA ILE A 225 -7.86 0.24 -12.63
C ILE A 225 -6.73 1.25 -12.43
N ARG A 226 -7.00 2.53 -12.71
CA ARG A 226 -6.01 3.60 -12.52
C ARG A 226 -5.53 3.69 -11.07
N ALA A 227 -6.44 3.54 -10.09
CA ALA A 227 -6.09 3.58 -8.69
C ALA A 227 -5.17 2.42 -8.29
N ALA A 228 -5.47 1.19 -8.73
CA ALA A 228 -4.67 0.01 -8.46
C ALA A 228 -3.27 0.11 -9.06
N PHE A 229 -3.15 0.52 -10.33
CA PHE A 229 -1.86 0.76 -10.97
C PHE A 229 -1.08 1.90 -10.28
N THR A 230 -1.75 2.99 -9.92
CA THR A 230 -1.13 4.06 -9.11
C THR A 230 -0.56 3.52 -7.81
N GLN A 231 -1.30 2.65 -7.12
CA GLN A 231 -0.88 2.06 -5.85
C GLN A 231 0.32 1.13 -6.03
N LEU A 232 0.22 0.16 -6.94
CA LEU A 232 1.24 -0.87 -7.11
C LEU A 232 2.53 -0.29 -7.69
N LEU A 233 2.44 0.49 -8.77
CA LEU A 233 3.59 1.13 -9.40
C LEU A 233 4.22 2.19 -8.48
N GLY A 234 3.39 3.03 -7.85
CA GLY A 234 3.90 4.06 -6.93
C GLY A 234 4.66 3.46 -5.75
N TYR A 235 4.10 2.43 -5.11
CA TYR A 235 4.78 1.72 -4.03
C TYR A 235 6.04 1.01 -4.53
N GLY A 236 5.96 0.27 -5.65
CA GLY A 236 7.10 -0.46 -6.20
C GLY A 236 8.25 0.46 -6.60
N CYS A 237 7.96 1.59 -7.25
CA CYS A 237 8.97 2.61 -7.56
C CYS A 237 9.62 3.20 -6.30
N GLY A 238 8.82 3.50 -5.27
CA GLY A 238 9.33 3.99 -3.99
C GLY A 238 10.22 2.97 -3.29
N PHE A 239 9.80 1.71 -3.30
CA PHE A 239 10.57 0.59 -2.74
C PHE A 239 11.91 0.41 -3.48
N LEU A 240 11.90 0.31 -4.80
CA LEU A 240 13.10 0.15 -5.63
C LEU A 240 14.07 1.32 -5.46
N SER A 241 13.55 2.56 -5.47
CA SER A 241 14.36 3.76 -5.25
C SER A 241 15.06 3.76 -3.89
N ALA A 242 14.31 3.40 -2.83
CA ALA A 242 14.88 3.35 -1.49
C ALA A 242 15.85 2.16 -1.32
N TRP A 243 15.51 1.00 -1.87
CA TRP A 243 16.39 -0.17 -1.85
C TRP A 243 17.72 0.14 -2.52
N TRP A 244 17.70 0.71 -3.73
CA TRP A 244 18.92 1.10 -4.45
C TRP A 244 19.76 2.08 -3.62
N LYS A 245 19.15 3.14 -3.10
CA LYS A 245 19.88 4.18 -2.37
C LYS A 245 20.43 3.69 -1.04
N ARG A 246 19.66 2.91 -0.28
CA ARG A 246 20.01 2.51 1.08
C ARG A 246 20.73 1.19 1.19
N CYS A 247 20.39 0.22 0.33
CA CYS A 247 20.97 -1.12 0.40
C CYS A 247 22.14 -1.29 -0.57
N VAL A 248 22.12 -0.66 -1.76
CA VAL A 248 23.19 -0.75 -2.75
C VAL A 248 24.20 0.38 -2.55
N LEU A 249 23.75 1.64 -2.50
CA LEU A 249 24.64 2.80 -2.39
C LEU A 249 24.99 3.17 -0.95
N GLY A 250 24.48 2.47 0.06
CA GLY A 250 24.80 2.71 1.48
C GLY A 250 24.41 4.09 2.03
N LYS A 251 23.54 4.85 1.30
CA LYS A 251 23.14 6.19 1.75
C LYS A 251 22.33 6.13 3.05
N SER A 252 22.49 7.15 3.89
CA SER A 252 21.72 7.36 5.11
C SER A 252 20.22 7.52 4.80
N GLU A 253 19.39 7.54 5.83
CA GLU A 253 17.94 7.67 5.71
C GLU A 253 17.53 8.81 4.78
N PHE A 254 16.57 8.55 3.93
CA PHE A 254 16.14 9.45 2.88
C PHE A 254 15.40 10.65 3.49
N SER A 255 16.15 11.73 3.75
CA SER A 255 15.63 12.95 4.36
C SER A 255 14.85 13.85 3.38
N ALA A 256 14.33 13.32 2.27
CA ALA A 256 13.62 14.07 1.22
C ALA A 256 12.51 15.00 1.75
N TYR A 257 12.23 14.95 3.04
CA TYR A 257 11.11 15.62 3.66
C TYR A 257 11.40 16.50 4.87
N ASN A 258 12.64 16.58 5.34
CA ASN A 258 12.95 17.40 6.52
C ASN A 258 12.82 18.91 6.29
N LYS A 259 12.74 19.37 5.03
CA LYS A 259 12.75 20.80 4.72
C LYS A 259 11.41 21.49 4.47
N THR A 260 10.31 20.76 4.33
CA THR A 260 9.05 21.37 3.81
C THR A 260 7.80 21.17 4.66
N PHE A 261 7.88 20.54 5.84
CA PHE A 261 6.69 20.24 6.62
C PHE A 261 6.45 21.13 7.84
N TYR A 262 7.43 21.87 8.26
CA TYR A 262 7.37 22.78 9.40
C TYR A 262 7.68 24.23 9.00
N LYS A 263 7.27 24.61 7.76
CA LYS A 263 7.21 26.02 7.38
C LYS A 263 5.77 26.40 7.19
#